data_3bc3fd74b03e42e835ddcf4982229be8
#
_entry.id   3bc3fd74b03e42e835ddcf4982229be8
#
_cell.length_a   1.000
_cell.length_b   1.000
_cell.length_c   1.000
_cell.angle_alpha   90.00
_cell.angle_beta   90.00
_cell.angle_gamma   90.00
#
_symmetry.space_group_name_H-M   'P 1'
#
loop_
_entity.id
_entity.type
_entity.pdbx_description
1 polymer ?
#
loop_
_entity_poly.entity_id
_entity_poly.type
_entity_poly.pdbx_seq_one_letter_code
_entity_poly.pdbx_strand_id
1 'polypeptide(L)'
;MGNDRLKTNLKGIVLENPLLPGSGPYTGDAERMMYLAKEQGLGGIVTKTIAPEAAMVQRPCIVGGKGFVMNNELWSEFDSGRWLEEFLPEYKKGCSTPLIASVGYTVEDLEYLIPRIDPFVDGYELNPRYASLDYSKVGGLVKRSAQLSSKPMWVKMNGASFADPVAYAKVCSEYGAGVVAATAIGPNMIVD
;
A
#
# COMPACT_ATOMS: atom_id res chain seq x y z
N MET A 1 20.87 7.47 22.95
CA MET A 1 21.39 6.29 22.21
C MET A 1 20.21 5.69 21.48
N GLY A 2 20.18 5.84 20.16
CA GLY A 2 19.13 5.24 19.34
C GLY A 2 19.15 3.72 19.48
N ASN A 3 17.99 3.12 19.47
CA ASN A 3 17.87 1.67 19.67
C ASN A 3 18.17 0.95 18.33
N ASP A 4 19.45 0.86 17.96
CA ASP A 4 19.93 0.20 16.75
C ASP A 4 19.38 -1.22 16.55
N ARG A 5 18.89 -1.84 17.62
CA ARG A 5 18.31 -3.18 17.62
C ARG A 5 16.98 -3.28 16.84
N LEU A 6 16.30 -2.15 16.63
CA LEU A 6 15.02 -2.10 15.90
C LEU A 6 15.19 -1.66 14.46
N LYS A 7 16.36 -1.15 14.07
CA LYS A 7 16.61 -0.75 12.68
C LYS A 7 16.45 -1.94 11.75
N THR A 8 15.73 -1.69 10.68
CA THR A 8 15.37 -2.72 9.70
C THR A 8 15.68 -2.21 8.30
N ASN A 9 16.25 -3.06 7.46
CA ASN A 9 16.44 -2.78 6.04
C ASN A 9 15.37 -3.51 5.23
N LEU A 10 14.50 -2.72 4.58
CA LEU A 10 13.43 -3.23 3.74
C LEU A 10 13.81 -3.00 2.26
N LYS A 11 14.52 -3.95 1.66
CA LYS A 11 14.99 -3.87 0.26
C LYS A 11 15.74 -2.57 -0.07
N GLY A 12 16.57 -2.09 0.83
CA GLY A 12 17.35 -0.85 0.68
C GLY A 12 16.75 0.35 1.39
N ILE A 13 15.48 0.33 1.75
CA ILE A 13 14.86 1.36 2.59
C ILE A 13 15.23 1.09 4.05
N VAL A 14 15.90 2.03 4.70
CA VAL A 14 16.26 1.93 6.11
C VAL A 14 15.13 2.49 6.96
N LEU A 15 14.59 1.66 7.83
CA LEU A 15 13.55 2.01 8.79
C LEU A 15 14.16 2.07 10.20
N GLU A 16 13.82 3.06 10.99
CA GLU A 16 14.26 3.17 12.39
C GLU A 16 13.67 2.07 13.30
N ASN A 17 12.56 1.48 12.88
CA ASN A 17 11.94 0.30 13.48
C ASN A 17 11.05 -0.42 12.45
N PRO A 18 10.68 -1.69 12.67
CA PRO A 18 9.94 -2.49 11.69
C PRO A 18 8.43 -2.20 11.63
N LEU A 19 7.93 -1.21 12.34
CA LEU A 19 6.49 -0.93 12.41
C LEU A 19 6.07 -0.01 11.28
N LEU A 20 5.14 -0.48 10.47
CA LEU A 20 4.49 0.30 9.41
C LEU A 20 2.97 0.14 9.53
N PRO A 21 2.19 1.22 9.37
CA PRO A 21 0.75 1.10 9.22
C PRO A 21 0.46 0.47 7.85
N GLY A 22 -0.49 -0.43 7.78
CA GLY A 22 -1.00 -0.90 6.50
C GLY A 22 -1.77 0.20 5.76
N SER A 23 -1.83 0.10 4.43
CA SER A 23 -2.67 0.97 3.61
C SER A 23 -4.12 0.95 4.12
N GLY A 24 -4.64 2.11 4.51
CA GLY A 24 -5.96 2.21 5.14
C GLY A 24 -6.37 3.65 5.47
N PRO A 25 -7.50 3.85 6.17
CA PRO A 25 -8.05 5.19 6.44
C PRO A 25 -7.14 6.08 7.28
N TYR A 26 -6.27 5.51 8.11
CA TYR A 26 -5.32 6.28 8.92
C TYR A 26 -4.13 6.85 8.14
N THR A 27 -3.97 6.47 6.88
CA THR A 27 -2.92 6.96 5.99
C THR A 27 -3.50 7.63 4.74
N GLY A 28 -4.69 8.23 4.88
CA GLY A 28 -5.49 8.79 3.79
C GLY A 28 -5.15 10.23 3.41
N ASP A 29 -4.31 10.93 4.18
CA ASP A 29 -3.87 12.30 3.93
C ASP A 29 -2.52 12.60 4.61
N ALA A 30 -1.95 13.77 4.32
CA ALA A 30 -0.64 14.17 4.83
C ALA A 30 -0.61 14.35 6.35
N GLU A 31 -1.65 14.95 6.93
CA GLU A 31 -1.73 15.21 8.36
C GLU A 31 -1.68 13.91 9.16
N ARG A 32 -2.52 12.94 8.81
CA ARG A 32 -2.56 11.61 9.45
C ARG A 32 -1.26 10.85 9.28
N MET A 33 -0.68 10.87 8.08
CA MET A 33 0.60 10.22 7.81
C MET A 33 1.73 10.84 8.64
N MET A 34 1.81 12.16 8.74
CA MET A 34 2.79 12.87 9.57
C MET A 34 2.58 12.61 11.06
N TYR A 35 1.34 12.56 11.52
CA TYR A 35 1.01 12.20 12.90
C TYR A 35 1.54 10.80 13.24
N LEU A 36 1.27 9.81 12.40
CA LEU A 36 1.76 8.45 12.62
C LEU A 36 3.29 8.38 12.62
N ALA A 37 3.94 9.10 11.72
CA ALA A 37 5.39 9.10 11.61
C ALA A 37 6.07 9.79 12.82
N LYS A 38 5.58 10.96 13.22
CA LYS A 38 6.22 11.81 14.25
C LYS A 38 5.77 11.46 15.66
N GLU A 39 4.46 11.41 15.87
CA GLU A 39 3.90 11.26 17.23
C GLU A 39 3.82 9.80 17.67
N GLN A 40 3.61 8.88 16.73
CA GLN A 40 3.58 7.44 17.03
C GLN A 40 4.92 6.74 16.78
N GLY A 41 5.89 7.44 16.17
CA GLY A 41 7.25 6.94 15.96
C GLY A 41 7.34 5.71 15.07
N LEU A 42 6.47 5.60 14.05
CA LEU A 42 6.50 4.49 13.11
C LEU A 42 7.73 4.58 12.20
N GLY A 43 8.31 3.42 11.85
CA GLY A 43 9.54 3.35 11.07
C GLY A 43 9.36 3.65 9.58
N GLY A 44 8.14 3.55 9.07
CA GLY A 44 7.75 3.90 7.71
C GLY A 44 6.24 4.08 7.60
N ILE A 45 5.77 4.66 6.52
CA ILE A 45 4.35 4.89 6.26
C ILE A 45 3.98 4.24 4.92
N VAL A 46 2.85 3.51 4.89
CA VAL A 46 2.22 3.04 3.65
C VAL A 46 0.96 3.87 3.43
N THR A 47 0.86 4.55 2.29
CA THR A 47 -0.31 5.40 2.00
C THR A 47 -1.59 4.59 1.86
N LYS A 48 -2.76 5.21 2.06
CA LYS A 48 -4.01 4.66 1.52
C LYS A 48 -3.84 4.44 0.02
N THR A 49 -4.42 3.37 -0.54
CA THR A 49 -4.23 3.07 -1.96
C THR A 49 -4.68 4.24 -2.83
N ILE A 50 -3.76 4.74 -3.64
CA ILE A 50 -3.96 5.83 -4.58
C ILE A 50 -4.40 5.23 -5.91
N ALA A 51 -5.47 5.76 -6.48
CA ALA A 51 -5.90 5.48 -7.85
C ALA A 51 -6.09 6.82 -8.60
N PRO A 52 -6.17 6.83 -9.93
CA PRO A 52 -6.40 8.06 -10.68
C PRO A 52 -7.64 8.80 -10.20
N GLU A 53 -8.74 8.08 -10.00
CA GLU A 53 -10.02 8.61 -9.57
C GLU A 53 -10.28 8.37 -8.08
N ALA A 54 -10.98 9.30 -7.44
CA ALA A 54 -11.41 9.19 -6.05
C ALA A 54 -12.44 8.06 -5.86
N ALA A 55 -12.35 7.34 -4.75
CA ALA A 55 -13.34 6.35 -4.39
C ALA A 55 -14.63 7.01 -3.87
N MET A 56 -15.76 6.49 -4.30
CA MET A 56 -17.05 6.81 -3.70
C MET A 56 -17.39 5.79 -2.62
N VAL A 57 -17.00 6.07 -1.38
CA VAL A 57 -17.20 5.16 -0.25
C VAL A 57 -18.57 5.41 0.39
N GLN A 58 -19.41 4.39 0.39
CA GLN A 58 -20.68 4.44 1.11
C GLN A 58 -20.46 4.34 2.62
N ARG A 59 -21.14 5.16 3.38
CA ARG A 59 -21.03 5.17 4.84
C ARG A 59 -22.30 4.63 5.50
N PRO A 60 -22.20 3.86 6.61
CA PRO A 60 -20.96 3.45 7.26
C PRO A 60 -20.20 2.37 6.46
N CYS A 61 -18.89 2.54 6.28
CA CYS A 61 -18.04 1.58 5.54
C CYS A 61 -17.37 0.55 6.46
N ILE A 62 -17.27 0.85 7.75
CA ILE A 62 -16.79 -0.07 8.77
C ILE A 62 -17.88 -0.20 9.84
N VAL A 63 -18.34 -1.41 10.08
CA VAL A 63 -19.37 -1.72 11.06
C VAL A 63 -18.91 -2.89 11.91
N GLY A 64 -19.00 -2.73 13.22
CA GLY A 64 -18.69 -3.78 14.20
C GLY A 64 -19.93 -4.22 14.96
N GLY A 65 -19.97 -5.48 15.35
CA GLY A 65 -20.97 -6.08 16.21
C GLY A 65 -20.38 -7.19 17.06
N LYS A 66 -21.22 -7.90 17.84
CA LYS A 66 -20.74 -9.01 18.63
C LYS A 66 -20.25 -10.14 17.72
N GLY A 67 -18.95 -10.40 17.75
CA GLY A 67 -18.32 -11.48 16.98
C GLY A 67 -18.02 -11.17 15.52
N PHE A 68 -18.25 -9.95 15.02
CA PHE A 68 -17.91 -9.60 13.64
C PHE A 68 -17.46 -8.14 13.46
N VAL A 69 -16.66 -7.92 12.42
CA VAL A 69 -16.38 -6.61 11.83
C VAL A 69 -16.58 -6.73 10.32
N MET A 70 -17.37 -5.83 9.76
CA MET A 70 -17.50 -5.66 8.31
C MET A 70 -16.73 -4.42 7.89
N ASN A 71 -15.90 -4.55 6.86
CA ASN A 71 -15.15 -3.45 6.27
C ASN A 71 -15.39 -3.41 4.77
N ASN A 72 -16.05 -2.36 4.29
CA ASN A 72 -16.28 -2.07 2.88
C ASN A 72 -15.49 -0.81 2.44
N GLU A 73 -14.34 -0.57 3.06
CA GLU A 73 -13.43 0.48 2.63
C GLU A 73 -12.92 0.22 1.21
N LEU A 74 -12.84 1.29 0.43
CA LEU A 74 -12.27 1.32 -0.90
C LEU A 74 -10.89 1.99 -0.87
N TRP A 75 -10.37 2.36 -2.03
CA TRP A 75 -9.14 3.15 -2.15
C TRP A 75 -9.36 4.59 -1.65
N SER A 76 -8.42 5.49 -1.92
CA SER A 76 -8.51 6.88 -1.45
C SER A 76 -9.79 7.58 -1.93
N GLU A 77 -10.44 8.31 -1.03
CA GLU A 77 -11.56 9.22 -1.33
C GLU A 77 -11.08 10.55 -1.95
N PHE A 78 -9.78 10.68 -2.15
CA PHE A 78 -9.14 11.76 -2.88
C PHE A 78 -8.53 11.23 -4.16
N ASP A 79 -8.70 11.95 -5.25
CA ASP A 79 -8.10 11.62 -6.53
C ASP A 79 -6.58 11.80 -6.54
N SER A 80 -5.94 11.32 -7.59
CA SER A 80 -4.50 11.43 -7.74
C SER A 80 -4.00 12.86 -7.83
N GLY A 81 -4.81 13.80 -8.34
CA GLY A 81 -4.46 15.21 -8.41
C GLY A 81 -4.18 15.77 -7.02
N ARG A 82 -5.09 15.54 -6.07
CA ARG A 82 -4.91 15.99 -4.70
C ARG A 82 -3.71 15.32 -3.99
N TRP A 83 -3.46 14.05 -4.27
CA TRP A 83 -2.27 13.39 -3.75
C TRP A 83 -0.99 14.03 -4.27
N LEU A 84 -0.93 14.35 -5.56
CA LEU A 84 0.26 14.88 -6.22
C LEU A 84 0.52 16.36 -5.91
N GLU A 85 -0.53 17.14 -5.75
CA GLU A 85 -0.42 18.60 -5.55
C GLU A 85 -0.36 19.00 -4.08
N GLU A 86 -0.93 18.20 -3.17
CA GLU A 86 -1.05 18.53 -1.76
C GLU A 86 -0.34 17.49 -0.87
N PHE A 87 -0.83 16.26 -0.76
CA PHE A 87 -0.44 15.34 0.30
C PHE A 87 0.99 14.83 0.20
N LEU A 88 1.44 14.43 -0.98
CA LEU A 88 2.80 13.92 -1.15
C LEU A 88 3.85 15.01 -1.00
N PRO A 89 3.70 16.21 -1.62
CA PRO A 89 4.61 17.33 -1.40
C PRO A 89 4.66 17.76 0.07
N GLU A 90 3.51 17.86 0.73
CA GLU A 90 3.42 18.25 2.13
C GLU A 90 4.14 17.24 3.05
N TYR A 91 3.88 15.95 2.87
CA TYR A 91 4.58 14.91 3.61
C TYR A 91 6.08 14.97 3.38
N LYS A 92 6.53 15.05 2.12
CA LYS A 92 7.96 15.10 1.77
C LYS A 92 8.68 16.30 2.36
N LYS A 93 8.00 17.45 2.45
CA LYS A 93 8.53 18.66 3.09
C LYS A 93 8.55 18.56 4.60
N GLY A 94 7.53 17.94 5.19
CA GLY A 94 7.31 17.93 6.63
C GLY A 94 7.87 16.72 7.37
N CYS A 95 8.23 15.64 6.68
CA CYS A 95 8.63 14.38 7.31
C CYS A 95 9.73 13.67 6.53
N SER A 96 10.69 13.08 7.26
CA SER A 96 11.78 12.27 6.69
C SER A 96 11.57 10.77 6.85
N THR A 97 10.50 10.34 7.54
CA THR A 97 10.17 8.93 7.67
C THR A 97 9.85 8.33 6.29
N PRO A 98 10.41 7.17 5.93
CA PRO A 98 10.20 6.58 4.63
C PRO A 98 8.73 6.41 4.26
N LEU A 99 8.38 6.75 3.01
CA LEU A 99 7.04 6.70 2.48
C LEU A 99 6.93 5.65 1.37
N ILE A 100 6.02 4.71 1.52
CA ILE A 100 5.68 3.69 0.53
C ILE A 100 4.30 4.01 -0.04
N ALA A 101 4.21 4.28 -1.33
CA ALA A 101 2.91 4.51 -1.95
C ALA A 101 2.20 3.19 -2.24
N SER A 102 1.03 3.00 -1.66
CA SER A 102 0.11 1.96 -2.12
C SER A 102 -0.62 2.47 -3.37
N VAL A 103 -0.50 1.76 -4.48
CA VAL A 103 -1.05 2.13 -5.79
C VAL A 103 -1.80 0.96 -6.42
N GLY A 104 -2.82 1.21 -7.14
CA GLY A 104 -3.64 0.23 -7.86
C GLY A 104 -4.30 0.89 -9.07
N TYR A 105 -4.96 0.13 -9.92
CA TYR A 105 -5.26 -1.31 -9.85
C TYR A 105 -4.93 -1.99 -11.18
N THR A 106 -4.93 -1.21 -12.27
CA THR A 106 -4.67 -1.66 -13.64
C THR A 106 -3.28 -1.25 -14.09
N VAL A 107 -2.84 -1.79 -15.23
CA VAL A 107 -1.58 -1.38 -15.85
C VAL A 107 -1.61 0.10 -16.21
N GLU A 108 -2.74 0.55 -16.74
CA GLU A 108 -2.98 1.94 -17.14
C GLU A 108 -2.90 2.90 -15.93
N ASP A 109 -3.49 2.50 -14.80
CA ASP A 109 -3.38 3.27 -13.55
C ASP A 109 -1.92 3.43 -13.12
N LEU A 110 -1.15 2.33 -13.16
CA LEU A 110 0.25 2.34 -12.75
C LEU A 110 1.14 3.15 -13.70
N GLU A 111 0.87 3.10 -15.02
CA GLU A 111 1.54 3.93 -16.01
C GLU A 111 1.28 5.43 -15.79
N TYR A 112 0.10 5.77 -15.33
CA TYR A 112 -0.24 7.13 -14.99
C TYR A 112 0.37 7.57 -13.65
N LEU A 113 0.26 6.73 -12.60
CA LEU A 113 0.60 7.09 -11.23
C LEU A 113 2.10 7.03 -10.95
N ILE A 114 2.77 5.92 -11.30
CA ILE A 114 4.16 5.67 -10.85
C ILE A 114 5.10 6.80 -11.27
N PRO A 115 5.17 7.25 -12.52
CA PRO A 115 6.11 8.30 -12.91
C PRO A 115 5.86 9.65 -12.20
N ARG A 116 4.62 9.90 -11.78
CA ARG A 116 4.23 11.15 -11.12
C ARG A 116 4.48 11.10 -9.62
N ILE A 117 4.29 9.95 -8.99
CA ILE A 117 4.47 9.72 -7.55
C ILE A 117 5.95 9.50 -7.20
N ASP A 118 6.73 8.98 -8.13
CA ASP A 118 8.12 8.54 -7.90
C ASP A 118 9.01 9.58 -7.20
N PRO A 119 8.93 10.90 -7.48
CA PRO A 119 9.74 11.89 -6.77
C PRO A 119 9.49 12.00 -5.27
N PHE A 120 8.35 11.52 -4.78
CA PHE A 120 7.88 11.74 -3.41
C PHE A 120 8.05 10.54 -2.49
N VAL A 121 8.28 9.35 -3.00
CA VAL A 121 8.20 8.10 -2.24
C VAL A 121 9.51 7.31 -2.28
N ASP A 122 9.66 6.36 -1.38
CA ASP A 122 10.85 5.52 -1.27
C ASP A 122 10.61 4.10 -1.84
N GLY A 123 9.36 3.72 -2.03
CA GLY A 123 8.96 2.43 -2.59
C GLY A 123 7.47 2.36 -2.88
N TYR A 124 7.03 1.19 -3.35
CA TYR A 124 5.65 0.96 -3.77
C TYR A 124 5.04 -0.32 -3.19
N GLU A 125 3.79 -0.23 -2.79
CA GLU A 125 2.91 -1.37 -2.55
C GLU A 125 1.91 -1.44 -3.71
N LEU A 126 2.05 -2.43 -4.58
CA LEU A 126 1.10 -2.66 -5.67
C LEU A 126 -0.13 -3.40 -5.14
N ASN A 127 -1.32 -2.88 -5.42
CA ASN A 127 -2.58 -3.49 -4.99
C ASN A 127 -3.36 -4.06 -6.18
N PRO A 128 -3.18 -5.35 -6.53
CA PRO A 128 -3.84 -5.96 -7.66
C PRO A 128 -5.23 -6.51 -7.34
N ARG A 129 -6.02 -5.80 -6.53
CA ARG A 129 -7.31 -6.27 -5.99
C ARG A 129 -8.20 -6.97 -7.01
N TYR A 130 -8.29 -6.43 -8.21
CA TYR A 130 -9.16 -6.95 -9.26
C TYR A 130 -8.50 -8.01 -10.16
N ALA A 131 -7.17 -8.14 -10.07
CA ALA A 131 -6.39 -9.12 -10.84
C ALA A 131 -5.91 -10.30 -9.98
N SER A 132 -6.15 -10.29 -8.68
CA SER A 132 -5.50 -11.19 -7.72
C SER A 132 -5.81 -12.69 -7.90
N LEU A 133 -6.84 -13.04 -8.65
CA LEU A 133 -7.14 -14.43 -9.07
C LEU A 133 -6.41 -14.85 -10.36
N ASP A 134 -5.96 -13.89 -11.14
CA ASP A 134 -5.26 -14.11 -12.39
C ASP A 134 -3.78 -13.74 -12.22
N TYR A 135 -2.97 -14.74 -11.91
CA TYR A 135 -1.55 -14.54 -11.64
C TYR A 135 -0.78 -14.00 -12.85
N SER A 136 -1.26 -14.26 -14.08
CA SER A 136 -0.64 -13.69 -15.28
C SER A 136 -0.82 -12.17 -15.34
N LYS A 137 -2.00 -11.69 -14.96
CA LYS A 137 -2.26 -10.25 -14.84
C LYS A 137 -1.45 -9.61 -13.71
N VAL A 138 -1.33 -10.29 -12.57
CA VAL A 138 -0.46 -9.83 -11.47
C VAL A 138 0.99 -9.71 -11.96
N GLY A 139 1.51 -10.73 -12.64
CA GLY A 139 2.85 -10.68 -13.24
C GLY A 139 3.02 -9.51 -14.22
N GLY A 140 2.01 -9.26 -15.05
CA GLY A 140 1.98 -8.12 -15.97
C GLY A 140 2.07 -6.76 -15.26
N LEU A 141 1.30 -6.59 -14.18
CA LEU A 141 1.35 -5.39 -13.34
C LEU A 141 2.75 -5.17 -12.74
N VAL A 142 3.34 -6.21 -12.15
CA VAL A 142 4.67 -6.14 -11.53
C VAL A 142 5.74 -5.83 -12.57
N LYS A 143 5.73 -6.56 -13.70
CA LYS A 143 6.65 -6.33 -14.82
C LYS A 143 6.60 -4.89 -15.30
N ARG A 144 5.39 -4.37 -15.51
CA ARG A 144 5.24 -2.99 -15.99
C ARG A 144 5.71 -1.98 -14.96
N SER A 145 5.36 -2.16 -13.70
CA SER A 145 5.80 -1.28 -12.62
C SER A 145 7.32 -1.23 -12.49
N ALA A 146 8.00 -2.37 -12.60
CA ALA A 146 9.46 -2.45 -12.58
C ALA A 146 10.14 -1.74 -13.76
N GLN A 147 9.44 -1.53 -14.88
CA GLN A 147 9.91 -0.70 -16.00
C GLN A 147 9.73 0.80 -15.75
N LEU A 148 8.78 1.18 -14.89
CA LEU A 148 8.43 2.58 -14.62
C LEU A 148 9.23 3.18 -13.48
N SER A 149 9.70 2.37 -12.53
CA SER A 149 10.52 2.81 -11.39
C SER A 149 11.52 1.74 -10.98
N SER A 150 12.71 2.16 -10.56
CA SER A 150 13.74 1.29 -9.98
C SER A 150 13.59 1.12 -8.47
N LYS A 151 12.61 1.76 -7.84
CA LYS A 151 12.38 1.69 -6.40
C LYS A 151 11.88 0.32 -5.96
N PRO A 152 12.13 -0.07 -4.71
CA PRO A 152 11.61 -1.32 -4.16
C PRO A 152 10.10 -1.43 -4.28
N MET A 153 9.62 -2.62 -4.67
CA MET A 153 8.21 -2.89 -4.85
C MET A 153 7.78 -4.13 -4.08
N TRP A 154 6.58 -4.08 -3.55
CA TRP A 154 5.87 -5.20 -2.94
C TRP A 154 4.49 -5.33 -3.56
N VAL A 155 3.99 -6.55 -3.66
CA VAL A 155 2.64 -6.82 -4.13
C VAL A 155 1.79 -7.25 -2.95
N LYS A 156 0.67 -6.57 -2.75
CA LYS A 156 -0.29 -6.93 -1.71
C LYS A 156 -0.99 -8.24 -2.08
N MET A 157 -0.85 -9.22 -1.22
CA MET A 157 -1.61 -10.48 -1.28
C MET A 157 -2.90 -10.30 -0.48
N ASN A 158 -4.04 -10.49 -1.06
CA ASN A 158 -5.34 -10.38 -0.39
C ASN A 158 -6.21 -11.62 -0.67
N GLY A 159 -7.31 -11.78 0.07
CA GLY A 159 -8.23 -12.91 0.08
C GLY A 159 -8.05 -13.99 -1.01
N ALA A 160 -8.35 -13.64 -2.24
CA ALA A 160 -8.29 -14.57 -3.38
C ALA A 160 -6.86 -15.07 -3.71
N SER A 161 -5.83 -14.25 -3.45
CA SER A 161 -4.43 -14.64 -3.68
C SER A 161 -3.96 -15.75 -2.75
N PHE A 162 -4.66 -16.01 -1.66
CA PHE A 162 -4.33 -17.09 -0.73
C PHE A 162 -4.71 -18.50 -1.22
N ALA A 163 -5.36 -18.63 -2.37
CA ALA A 163 -5.64 -19.94 -2.96
C ALA A 163 -4.35 -20.72 -3.24
N ASP A 164 -3.31 -20.05 -3.76
CA ASP A 164 -1.94 -20.57 -3.89
C ASP A 164 -0.92 -19.45 -3.62
N PRO A 165 -0.57 -19.21 -2.35
CA PRO A 165 0.34 -18.12 -2.00
C PRO A 165 1.77 -18.34 -2.52
N VAL A 166 2.18 -19.58 -2.74
CA VAL A 166 3.50 -19.90 -3.26
C VAL A 166 3.61 -19.55 -4.74
N ALA A 167 2.62 -19.93 -5.54
CA ALA A 167 2.56 -19.56 -6.96
C ALA A 167 2.47 -18.04 -7.12
N TYR A 168 1.66 -17.39 -6.31
CA TYR A 168 1.56 -15.91 -6.29
C TYR A 168 2.91 -15.25 -6.01
N ALA A 169 3.61 -15.69 -4.96
CA ALA A 169 4.90 -15.14 -4.60
C ALA A 169 5.96 -15.37 -5.69
N LYS A 170 5.95 -16.53 -6.34
CA LYS A 170 6.85 -16.83 -7.48
C LYS A 170 6.65 -15.83 -8.62
N VAL A 171 5.41 -15.60 -9.05
CA VAL A 171 5.09 -14.64 -10.12
C VAL A 171 5.55 -13.24 -9.76
N CYS A 172 5.34 -12.80 -8.52
CA CYS A 172 5.81 -11.50 -8.08
C CYS A 172 7.35 -11.40 -8.09
N SER A 173 8.04 -12.44 -7.62
CA SER A 173 9.50 -12.46 -7.50
C SER A 173 10.22 -12.53 -8.85
N GLU A 174 9.61 -13.07 -9.89
CA GLU A 174 10.17 -13.09 -11.25
C GLU A 174 10.56 -11.71 -11.77
N TYR A 175 9.85 -10.67 -11.31
CA TYR A 175 10.11 -9.28 -11.67
C TYR A 175 10.68 -8.45 -10.51
N GLY A 176 11.25 -9.11 -9.50
CA GLY A 176 11.95 -8.47 -8.39
C GLY A 176 11.06 -7.88 -7.29
N ALA A 177 9.75 -8.05 -7.37
CA ALA A 177 8.87 -7.59 -6.30
C ALA A 177 8.86 -8.55 -5.11
N GLY A 178 8.75 -8.00 -3.89
CA GLY A 178 8.41 -8.75 -2.69
C GLY A 178 6.90 -8.99 -2.60
N VAL A 179 6.47 -9.69 -1.56
CA VAL A 179 5.05 -9.90 -1.27
C VAL A 179 4.74 -9.41 0.13
N VAL A 180 3.66 -8.65 0.25
CA VAL A 180 3.08 -8.28 1.55
C VAL A 180 1.89 -9.19 1.80
N ALA A 181 1.98 -10.05 2.80
CA ALA A 181 0.86 -10.86 3.23
C ALA A 181 -0.25 -9.94 3.73
N ALA A 182 -1.43 -10.08 3.14
CA ALA A 182 -2.53 -9.19 3.44
C ALA A 182 -3.05 -9.39 4.84
N THR A 183 -3.44 -8.29 5.36
CA THR A 183 -4.07 -8.15 6.66
C THR A 183 -5.58 -8.39 6.64
N ALA A 184 -6.21 -8.39 5.47
CA ALA A 184 -7.61 -8.73 5.36
C ALA A 184 -7.74 -10.26 5.25
N ILE A 185 -8.05 -10.89 6.35
CA ILE A 185 -8.71 -12.18 6.33
C ILE A 185 -9.95 -11.96 5.44
N GLY A 186 -10.05 -12.71 4.34
CA GLY A 186 -11.15 -12.58 3.40
C GLY A 186 -12.52 -12.64 4.10
N PRO A 187 -13.64 -12.56 3.37
CA PRO A 187 -14.96 -12.50 3.96
C PRO A 187 -15.29 -13.81 4.69
N ASN A 188 -14.66 -13.99 5.82
CA ASN A 188 -15.01 -15.03 6.75
C ASN A 188 -16.08 -14.45 7.68
N MET A 189 -17.31 -14.67 7.30
CA MET A 189 -18.40 -14.49 8.22
C MET A 189 -18.34 -15.67 9.20
N ILE A 190 -17.78 -15.46 10.38
CA ILE A 190 -17.95 -16.37 11.50
C ILE A 190 -19.30 -16.01 12.10
N VAL A 191 -20.29 -16.84 11.83
CA VAL A 191 -21.61 -16.77 12.48
C VAL A 191 -21.58 -17.84 13.57
N ASP A 192 -21.58 -17.40 14.83
CA ASP A 192 -21.89 -18.25 15.98
C ASP A 192 -23.42 -18.42 16.10
#